data_4b4beaa7e7576e3cd16f255bbcdcd063
#
_entry.id   4b4beaa7e7576e3cd16f255bbcdcd063
#
_cell.length_a   1.000
_cell.length_b   1.000
_cell.length_c   1.000
_cell.angle_alpha   90.00
_cell.angle_beta   90.00
_cell.angle_gamma   90.00
#
_symmetry.space_group_name_H-M   'P 1'
#
loop_
_entity.id
_entity.type
_entity.pdbx_description
1 polymer ?
#
loop_
_entity_poly.entity_id
_entity_poly.type
_entity_poly.pdbx_seq_one_letter_code
_entity_poly.pdbx_strand_id
1 'polypeptide(L)'
;METWIIEYLPEARREYLRLDGSIQKQVAKMLRRVSTNPESESAGGYGKPLGNKLGRNLTGVYKIKLRSSGLRVLYVLQKVRGKMTIVIVGARADAEVYREAAKRLKTHPELRHNN
;
A
#
# COMPACT_ATOMS: atom_id res chain seq x y z
N MET A 1 -2.04 -17.69 -13.77
CA MET A 1 -1.23 -17.01 -12.75
C MET A 1 -2.14 -16.41 -11.69
N GLU A 2 -1.92 -16.77 -10.45
CA GLU A 2 -2.77 -16.27 -9.38
C GLU A 2 -2.42 -14.83 -9.05
N THR A 3 -3.43 -14.03 -8.79
CA THR A 3 -3.26 -12.67 -8.29
C THR A 3 -3.50 -12.67 -6.79
N TRP A 4 -2.88 -11.70 -6.12
CA TRP A 4 -3.10 -11.52 -4.69
C TRP A 4 -4.46 -10.86 -4.46
N ILE A 5 -5.07 -11.19 -3.33
CA ILE A 5 -6.34 -10.58 -2.94
C ILE A 5 -6.06 -9.16 -2.44
N ILE A 6 -6.76 -8.17 -2.98
CA ILE A 6 -6.60 -6.78 -2.57
C ILE A 6 -7.65 -6.48 -1.51
N GLU A 7 -7.18 -6.08 -0.32
CA GLU A 7 -8.04 -5.60 0.75
C GLU A 7 -7.62 -4.21 1.16
N TYR A 8 -8.55 -3.45 1.72
CA TYR A 8 -8.27 -2.09 2.21
C TYR A 8 -8.56 -2.03 3.69
N LEU A 9 -7.68 -1.37 4.47
CA LEU A 9 -8.09 -0.92 5.79
C LEU A 9 -9.28 0.03 5.63
N PRO A 10 -10.18 0.11 6.62
CA PRO A 10 -11.35 1.01 6.50
C PRO A 10 -10.95 2.45 6.19
N GLU A 11 -9.88 2.94 6.80
CA GLU A 11 -9.39 4.29 6.55
C GLU A 11 -8.93 4.47 5.10
N ALA A 12 -8.20 3.48 4.56
CA ALA A 12 -7.71 3.52 3.19
C ALA A 12 -8.88 3.42 2.19
N ARG A 13 -9.87 2.62 2.51
CA ARG A 13 -11.05 2.50 1.66
C ARG A 13 -11.79 3.84 1.55
N ARG A 14 -11.94 4.53 2.68
CA ARG A 14 -12.59 5.85 2.69
C ARG A 14 -11.79 6.84 1.85
N GLU A 15 -10.47 6.78 1.94
CA GLU A 15 -9.60 7.64 1.11
C GLU A 15 -9.79 7.36 -0.37
N TYR A 16 -9.82 6.08 -0.73
CA TYR A 16 -10.05 5.69 -2.12
C TYR A 16 -11.41 6.20 -2.63
N LEU A 17 -12.46 6.03 -1.84
CA LEU A 17 -13.82 6.42 -2.24
C LEU A 17 -13.98 7.94 -2.39
N ARG A 18 -13.13 8.73 -1.76
CA ARG A 18 -13.15 10.19 -1.88
C ARG A 18 -12.40 10.71 -3.11
N LEU A 19 -11.66 9.85 -3.79
CA LEU A 19 -10.93 10.27 -4.98
C LEU A 19 -11.90 10.59 -6.10
N ASP A 20 -11.49 11.52 -6.97
CA ASP A 20 -12.19 11.76 -8.22
C ASP A 20 -12.30 10.45 -9.01
N GLY A 21 -13.41 10.28 -9.74
CA GLY A 21 -13.70 9.03 -10.44
C GLY A 21 -12.61 8.60 -11.42
N SER A 22 -12.00 9.56 -12.12
CA SER A 22 -10.92 9.24 -13.05
C SER A 22 -9.68 8.74 -12.31
N ILE A 23 -9.39 9.31 -11.15
CA ILE A 23 -8.25 8.89 -10.31
C ILE A 23 -8.54 7.52 -9.70
N GLN A 24 -9.78 7.28 -9.26
CA GLN A 24 -10.17 5.95 -8.77
C GLN A 24 -9.89 4.87 -9.81
N LYS A 25 -10.23 5.12 -11.06
CA LYS A 25 -9.99 4.16 -12.13
C LYS A 25 -8.50 3.89 -12.33
N GLN A 26 -7.69 4.94 -12.25
CA GLN A 26 -6.23 4.81 -12.36
C GLN A 26 -5.67 3.98 -11.21
N VAL A 27 -6.11 4.24 -9.98
CA VAL A 27 -5.68 3.48 -8.81
C VAL A 27 -6.10 2.02 -8.93
N ALA A 28 -7.35 1.76 -9.31
CA ALA A 28 -7.85 0.40 -9.45
C ALA A 28 -7.05 -0.37 -10.51
N LYS A 29 -6.77 0.27 -11.63
CA LYS A 29 -5.98 -0.35 -12.70
C LYS A 29 -4.56 -0.66 -12.23
N MET A 30 -3.93 0.29 -11.54
CA MET A 30 -2.60 0.10 -11.00
C MET A 30 -2.56 -1.04 -9.98
N LEU A 31 -3.54 -1.09 -9.07
CA LEU A 31 -3.58 -2.13 -8.06
C LEU A 31 -3.80 -3.51 -8.65
N ARG A 32 -4.62 -3.63 -9.69
CA ARG A 32 -4.77 -4.91 -10.38
C ARG A 32 -3.45 -5.37 -10.98
N ARG A 33 -2.70 -4.46 -11.57
CA ARG A 33 -1.39 -4.77 -12.12
C ARG A 33 -0.41 -5.18 -11.01
N VAL A 34 -0.33 -4.41 -9.95
CA VAL A 34 0.57 -4.68 -8.83
C VAL A 34 0.22 -6.01 -8.17
N SER A 35 -1.07 -6.35 -8.07
CA SER A 35 -1.51 -7.58 -7.42
C SER A 35 -1.04 -8.85 -8.13
N THR A 36 -0.58 -8.74 -9.36
CA THR A 36 0.02 -9.91 -10.04
C THR A 36 1.39 -10.26 -9.46
N ASN A 37 2.11 -9.27 -8.91
CA ASN A 37 3.37 -9.51 -8.21
C ASN A 37 3.69 -8.33 -7.28
N PRO A 38 3.08 -8.29 -6.08
CA PRO A 38 3.27 -7.16 -5.16
C PRO A 38 4.52 -7.25 -4.30
N GLU A 39 5.37 -8.23 -4.55
CA GLU A 39 6.66 -8.36 -3.88
C GLU A 39 7.58 -7.22 -4.26
N SER A 40 8.74 -7.14 -3.59
CA SER A 40 9.67 -6.04 -3.83
C SER A 40 10.23 -6.06 -5.26
N GLU A 41 10.65 -4.90 -5.72
CA GLU A 41 11.30 -4.74 -7.02
C GLU A 41 12.54 -5.63 -7.13
N SER A 42 13.29 -5.79 -6.03
CA SER A 42 14.48 -6.65 -6.02
C SER A 42 14.14 -8.13 -6.25
N ALA A 43 12.90 -8.52 -5.98
CA ALA A 43 12.41 -9.88 -6.23
C ALA A 43 11.60 -9.95 -7.53
N GLY A 44 11.70 -8.94 -8.38
CA GLY A 44 10.99 -8.89 -9.65
C GLY A 44 9.57 -8.36 -9.59
N GLY A 45 9.13 -7.89 -8.44
CA GLY A 45 7.78 -7.38 -8.26
C GLY A 45 7.67 -5.87 -8.47
N TYR A 46 6.50 -5.33 -8.17
CA TYR A 46 6.20 -3.92 -8.37
C TYR A 46 6.38 -3.07 -7.13
N GLY A 47 6.57 -3.69 -5.97
CA GLY A 47 6.58 -2.99 -4.70
C GLY A 47 7.92 -2.36 -4.36
N LYS A 48 7.90 -1.12 -3.88
CA LYS A 48 9.10 -0.48 -3.37
C LYS A 48 9.12 -0.61 -1.85
N PRO A 49 10.00 -1.46 -1.28
CA PRO A 49 10.04 -1.62 0.17
C PRO A 49 10.55 -0.35 0.85
N LEU A 50 9.95 0.00 1.98
CA LEU A 50 10.30 1.23 2.66
C LEU A 50 11.38 1.06 3.73
N GLY A 51 11.32 -0.05 4.51
CA GLY A 51 12.26 -0.22 5.60
C GLY A 51 12.15 0.90 6.63
N ASN A 52 13.29 1.39 7.11
CA ASN A 52 13.31 2.54 8.00
C ASN A 52 13.31 3.82 7.18
N LYS A 53 12.28 4.64 7.32
CA LYS A 53 12.14 5.90 6.60
C LYS A 53 11.76 7.02 7.56
N LEU A 54 12.57 8.08 7.56
CA LEU A 54 12.32 9.27 8.36
C LEU A 54 12.12 8.94 9.84
N GLY A 55 12.96 8.03 10.36
CA GLY A 55 12.93 7.62 11.76
C GLY A 55 11.78 6.68 12.12
N ARG A 56 11.08 6.11 11.13
CA ARG A 56 9.95 5.21 11.37
C ARG A 56 10.25 3.82 10.83
N ASN A 57 9.88 2.81 11.60
CA ASN A 57 10.03 1.43 11.17
C ASN A 57 8.85 1.04 10.28
N LEU A 58 9.08 1.06 8.97
CA LEU A 58 8.11 0.66 7.96
C LEU A 58 8.55 -0.62 7.25
N THR A 59 9.30 -1.46 7.96
CA THR A 59 9.70 -2.77 7.45
C THR A 59 8.46 -3.59 7.13
N GLY A 60 8.42 -4.16 5.92
CA GLY A 60 7.27 -4.93 5.44
C GLY A 60 6.20 -4.08 4.76
N VAL A 61 6.41 -2.77 4.71
CA VAL A 61 5.51 -1.86 4.00
C VAL A 61 6.09 -1.52 2.64
N TYR A 62 5.24 -1.53 1.63
CA TYR A 62 5.62 -1.24 0.24
C TYR A 62 4.90 -0.01 -0.26
N LYS A 63 5.52 0.72 -1.15
CA LYS A 63 4.96 1.94 -1.74
C LYS A 63 4.81 1.81 -3.25
N ILE A 64 3.68 2.30 -3.75
CA ILE A 64 3.47 2.55 -5.18
C ILE A 64 3.10 4.02 -5.31
N LYS A 65 3.69 4.70 -6.27
CA LYS A 65 3.38 6.11 -6.53
C LYS A 65 2.76 6.26 -7.91
N LEU A 66 1.61 6.92 -7.95
CA LEU A 66 0.97 7.31 -9.21
C LEU A 66 1.58 8.64 -9.65
N ARG A 67 2.41 8.62 -10.68
CA ARG A 67 3.18 9.80 -11.08
C ARG A 67 2.31 10.97 -11.52
N SER A 68 1.24 10.68 -12.25
CA SER A 68 0.39 11.72 -12.84
C SER A 68 -0.31 12.57 -11.79
N SER A 69 -0.70 11.97 -10.65
CA SER A 69 -1.43 12.66 -9.59
C SER A 69 -0.61 12.90 -8.35
N GLY A 70 0.59 12.30 -8.26
CA GLY A 70 1.39 12.33 -7.04
C GLY A 70 0.81 11.50 -5.91
N LEU A 71 -0.21 10.70 -6.20
CA LEU A 71 -0.85 9.85 -5.21
C LEU A 71 0.07 8.72 -4.80
N ARG A 72 0.12 8.45 -3.50
CA ARG A 72 0.91 7.36 -2.95
C ARG A 72 0.00 6.33 -2.34
N VAL A 73 0.29 5.06 -2.60
CA VAL A 73 -0.44 3.93 -2.03
C VAL A 73 0.57 3.07 -1.29
N LEU A 74 0.34 2.86 0.00
CA LEU A 74 1.18 1.97 0.80
C LEU A 74 0.39 0.71 1.15
N TYR A 75 1.07 -0.43 1.10
CA TYR A 75 0.43 -1.70 1.40
C TYR A 75 1.38 -2.64 2.13
N VAL A 76 0.81 -3.64 2.79
CA VAL A 76 1.54 -4.73 3.41
C VAL A 76 1.08 -6.04 2.80
N LEU A 77 1.94 -7.06 2.90
CA LEU A 77 1.63 -8.39 2.37
C LEU A 77 1.41 -9.36 3.52
N GLN A 78 0.31 -10.10 3.44
CA GLN A 78 0.06 -11.25 4.29
C GLN A 78 0.25 -12.49 3.42
N LYS A 79 1.47 -12.96 3.37
CA LYS A 79 1.89 -13.96 2.38
C LYS A 79 1.17 -15.28 2.53
N VAL A 80 0.95 -15.72 3.77
CA VAL A 80 0.25 -16.97 4.04
C VAL A 80 -1.17 -16.95 3.48
N ARG A 81 -1.81 -15.78 3.52
CA ARG A 81 -3.18 -15.62 3.03
C ARG A 81 -3.27 -15.14 1.59
N GLY A 82 -2.15 -14.81 0.98
CA GLY A 82 -2.15 -14.24 -0.37
C GLY A 82 -2.85 -12.90 -0.46
N LYS A 83 -2.77 -12.09 0.60
CA LYS A 83 -3.45 -10.81 0.69
C LYS A 83 -2.49 -9.63 0.63
N MET A 84 -2.91 -8.64 -0.14
CA MET A 84 -2.25 -7.36 -0.27
C MET A 84 -3.18 -6.33 0.37
N THR A 85 -2.84 -5.85 1.57
CA THR A 85 -3.70 -4.96 2.35
C THR A 85 -3.25 -3.52 2.19
N ILE A 86 -4.12 -2.69 1.64
CA ILE A 86 -3.85 -1.27 1.43
C ILE A 86 -4.00 -0.54 2.74
N VAL A 87 -2.92 0.11 3.19
CA VAL A 87 -2.86 0.82 4.47
C VAL A 87 -3.27 2.28 4.32
N ILE A 88 -2.83 2.92 3.23
CA ILE A 88 -3.14 4.34 3.01
C ILE A 88 -3.15 4.65 1.51
N VAL A 89 -4.05 5.54 1.13
CA VAL A 89 -4.11 6.13 -0.20
C VAL A 89 -4.10 7.64 0.00
N GLY A 90 -3.00 8.31 -0.36
CA GLY A 90 -2.89 9.73 -0.07
C GLY A 90 -2.02 10.50 -1.05
N ALA A 91 -2.36 11.78 -1.21
CA ALA A 91 -1.64 12.69 -2.09
C ALA A 91 -0.69 13.61 -1.32
N ARG A 92 -0.53 13.40 -0.02
CA ARG A 92 0.33 14.22 0.83
C ARG A 92 1.81 13.84 0.64
N ALA A 93 2.70 14.68 1.17
CA ALA A 93 4.14 14.42 1.11
C ALA A 93 4.49 13.10 1.81
N ASP A 94 5.60 12.50 1.42
CA ASP A 94 6.04 11.21 1.96
C ASP A 94 6.08 11.19 3.48
N ALA A 95 6.60 12.26 4.11
CA ALA A 95 6.72 12.30 5.57
C ALA A 95 5.36 12.14 6.26
N GLU A 96 4.32 12.80 5.73
CA GLU A 96 2.98 12.70 6.30
C GLU A 96 2.35 11.34 6.05
N VAL A 97 2.54 10.80 4.84
CA VAL A 97 2.01 9.48 4.47
C VAL A 97 2.66 8.41 5.34
N TYR A 98 3.97 8.48 5.54
CA TYR A 98 4.70 7.50 6.35
C TYR A 98 4.28 7.56 7.82
N ARG A 99 4.09 8.78 8.35
CA ARG A 99 3.65 8.96 9.73
C ARG A 99 2.26 8.35 9.94
N GLU A 100 1.34 8.64 9.03
CA GLU A 100 -0.02 8.11 9.13
C GLU A 100 -0.04 6.59 8.97
N ALA A 101 0.76 6.05 8.04
CA ALA A 101 0.85 4.60 7.86
C ALA A 101 1.35 3.92 9.13
N ALA A 102 2.41 4.46 9.74
CA ALA A 102 2.95 3.90 10.98
C ALA A 102 1.89 3.90 12.09
N LYS A 103 1.10 4.97 12.17
CA LYS A 103 0.02 5.08 13.15
C LYS A 103 -1.04 4.00 12.92
N ARG A 104 -1.45 3.80 11.67
CA ARG A 104 -2.46 2.80 11.33
C ARG A 104 -1.98 1.38 11.62
N LEU A 105 -0.70 1.11 11.39
CA LEU A 105 -0.13 -0.20 11.67
C LEU A 105 -0.11 -0.50 13.16
N LYS A 106 -0.01 0.51 14.00
CA LYS A 106 -0.11 0.32 15.46
C LYS A 106 -1.50 -0.13 15.89
N THR A 107 -2.53 0.34 15.20
CA THR A 107 -3.92 -0.05 15.52
C THR A 107 -4.33 -1.34 14.82
N HIS A 108 -3.50 -1.86 13.93
CA HIS A 108 -3.75 -3.10 13.20
C HIS A 108 -2.52 -4.02 13.28
N PRO A 109 -2.13 -4.45 14.49
CA PRO A 109 -0.90 -5.24 14.66
C PRO A 109 -0.91 -6.57 13.92
N GLU A 110 -2.09 -7.12 13.65
CA GLU A 110 -2.23 -8.36 12.90
C GLU A 110 -1.59 -8.29 11.50
N LEU A 111 -1.48 -7.11 10.94
CA LEU A 111 -0.91 -6.95 9.60
C LEU A 111 0.57 -7.24 9.53
N ARG A 112 1.26 -7.24 10.67
CA ARG A 112 2.70 -7.47 10.74
C ARG A 112 3.07 -8.82 11.32
N HIS A 113 2.11 -9.56 11.88
CA HIS A 113 2.40 -10.79 12.60
C HIS A 113 2.28 -12.06 11.75
N ASN A 114 1.69 -12.01 10.58
CA ASN A 114 1.39 -13.19 9.78
C ASN A 114 2.10 -13.18 8.43
N ASN A 115 3.36 -12.89 8.46
CA ASN A 115 4.14 -12.88 7.22
C ASN A 115 4.85 -14.21 6.99
#